data_594e47a55d3f73dd2e480af5a397dd6c
#
_entry.id   594e47a55d3f73dd2e480af5a397dd6c
#
_cell.length_a   1.000
_cell.length_b   1.000
_cell.length_c   1.000
_cell.angle_alpha   90.00
_cell.angle_beta   90.00
_cell.angle_gamma   90.00
#
_symmetry.space_group_name_H-M   'P 1'
#
loop_
_entity.id
_entity.type
_entity.pdbx_description
1 polymer ?
#
loop_
_entity_poly.entity_id
_entity_poly.type
_entity_poly.pdbx_seq_one_letter_code
_entity_poly.pdbx_strand_id
1 'polypeptide(L)'
;GNGVWAATAGISFIKTVDPAILYTNFAYTFNFEDKFSDISSDPTLKQAGEINLGNQLSLGGGMAFALSEKLSLSLGYTHQLSERSSVNVEGSSSQDINGSDARSGVVNFGVTYGFADNLALQVGLGLGVTPDAPDVRIGFNLPYSF
;
A
#
# COMPACT_ATOMS: atom_id res chain seq x y z
N GLY A 1 -14.85 -4.64 3.59
CA GLY A 1 -14.77 -4.35 2.16
C GLY A 1 -15.48 -3.06 1.81
N ASN A 2 -15.11 -2.48 0.68
CA ASN A 2 -15.69 -1.21 0.20
C ASN A 2 -17.04 -1.41 -0.50
N GLY A 3 -17.55 -2.66 -0.52
CA GLY A 3 -18.80 -2.99 -1.22
C GLY A 3 -18.68 -3.09 -2.73
N VAL A 4 -17.49 -2.94 -3.28
CA VAL A 4 -17.21 -3.07 -4.71
C VAL A 4 -16.16 -4.16 -4.96
N TRP A 5 -16.20 -4.74 -6.13
CA TRP A 5 -15.21 -5.73 -6.54
C TRP A 5 -13.92 -5.04 -7.00
N ALA A 6 -12.80 -5.62 -6.64
CA ALA A 6 -11.49 -5.17 -7.07
C ALA A 6 -10.63 -6.36 -7.52
N ALA A 7 -9.80 -6.14 -8.53
CA ALA A 7 -8.81 -7.10 -8.98
C ALA A 7 -7.42 -6.47 -8.90
N THR A 8 -6.48 -7.18 -8.29
CA THR A 8 -5.09 -6.73 -8.19
C THR A 8 -4.19 -7.70 -8.93
N ALA A 9 -3.35 -7.17 -9.80
CA ALA A 9 -2.29 -7.90 -10.47
C ALA A 9 -0.95 -7.27 -10.13
N GLY A 10 0.05 -8.09 -9.87
CA GLY A 10 1.38 -7.60 -9.51
C GLY A 10 2.49 -8.49 -10.02
N ILE A 11 3.65 -7.91 -10.16
CA ILE A 11 4.88 -8.59 -10.53
C ILE A 11 6.00 -8.15 -9.60
N SER A 12 6.85 -9.09 -9.20
CA SER A 12 8.00 -8.83 -8.36
C SER A 12 9.25 -9.44 -8.97
N PHE A 13 10.33 -8.70 -8.91
CA PHE A 13 11.65 -9.15 -9.35
C PHE A 13 12.58 -9.14 -8.14
N ILE A 14 13.34 -10.20 -7.99
CA ILE A 14 14.35 -10.33 -6.95
C ILE A 14 15.64 -10.77 -7.61
N LYS A 15 16.72 -10.07 -7.29
CA LYS A 15 18.06 -10.41 -7.77
C LYS A 15 19.03 -10.41 -6.59
N THR A 16 19.72 -11.51 -6.43
CA THR A 16 20.79 -11.62 -5.45
C THR A 16 22.10 -11.16 -6.07
N VAL A 17 22.73 -10.19 -5.42
CA VAL A 17 24.06 -9.68 -5.76
C VAL A 17 24.85 -9.69 -4.45
N ASP A 18 25.48 -10.81 -4.14
CA ASP A 18 26.17 -11.02 -2.86
C ASP A 18 27.08 -9.83 -2.46
N PRO A 19 26.96 -9.27 -1.26
CA PRO A 19 26.13 -9.67 -0.12
C PRO A 19 24.71 -9.04 -0.07
N ALA A 20 24.26 -8.44 -1.16
CA ALA A 20 22.97 -7.74 -1.24
C ALA A 20 21.91 -8.53 -1.98
N ILE A 21 20.68 -8.31 -1.61
CA ILE A 21 19.48 -8.74 -2.36
C ILE A 21 18.77 -7.48 -2.83
N LEU A 22 18.60 -7.36 -4.14
CA LEU A 22 17.83 -6.29 -4.76
C LEU A 22 16.43 -6.81 -5.07
N TYR A 23 15.41 -6.00 -4.79
CA TYR A 23 14.03 -6.33 -5.13
C TYR A 23 13.32 -5.13 -5.70
N THR A 24 12.38 -5.40 -6.59
CA THR A 24 11.42 -4.43 -7.07
C THR A 24 10.06 -5.08 -7.21
N ASN A 25 9.01 -4.33 -6.96
CA ASN A 25 7.65 -4.79 -7.10
C ASN A 25 6.79 -3.73 -7.79
N PHE A 26 5.81 -4.22 -8.49
CA PHE A 26 4.84 -3.42 -9.21
C PHE A 26 3.47 -4.09 -9.02
N ALA A 27 2.48 -3.34 -8.60
CA ALA A 27 1.13 -3.84 -8.45
C ALA A 27 0.12 -2.81 -8.94
N TYR A 28 -0.89 -3.29 -9.63
CA TYR A 28 -2.01 -2.49 -10.10
C TYR A 28 -3.31 -3.06 -9.59
N THR A 29 -4.11 -2.23 -8.93
CA THR A 29 -5.43 -2.59 -8.44
C THR A 29 -6.49 -1.87 -9.27
N PHE A 30 -7.31 -2.66 -9.91
CA PHE A 30 -8.44 -2.20 -10.70
C PHE A 30 -9.73 -2.35 -9.87
N ASN A 31 -10.42 -1.26 -9.64
CA ASN A 31 -11.71 -1.24 -8.96
C ASN A 31 -12.83 -1.20 -10.00
N PHE A 32 -13.77 -2.14 -9.91
CA PHE A 32 -14.92 -2.17 -10.82
C PHE A 32 -16.00 -1.20 -10.32
N GLU A 33 -16.64 -0.55 -11.28
CA GLU A 33 -17.84 0.24 -10.99
C GLU A 33 -18.96 -0.67 -10.48
N ASP A 34 -19.69 -0.22 -9.49
CA ASP A 34 -20.86 -0.92 -9.01
C ASP A 34 -22.05 0.03 -8.88
N LYS A 35 -23.22 -0.51 -9.16
CA LYS A 35 -24.49 0.22 -9.10
C LYS A 35 -25.20 -0.11 -7.80
N PHE A 36 -25.56 0.91 -7.08
CA PHE A 36 -26.30 0.77 -5.83
C PHE A 36 -27.72 1.33 -5.96
N SER A 37 -28.67 0.66 -5.34
CA SER A 37 -30.06 1.12 -5.29
C SER A 37 -30.24 2.32 -4.37
N ASP A 38 -29.34 2.52 -3.41
CA ASP A 38 -29.36 3.62 -2.48
C ASP A 38 -27.93 3.98 -2.06
N ILE A 39 -27.45 5.16 -2.49
CA ILE A 39 -26.16 5.73 -2.12
C ILE A 39 -26.31 6.93 -1.17
N SER A 40 -27.55 7.25 -0.76
CA SER A 40 -27.83 8.35 0.17
C SER A 40 -27.48 7.97 1.60
N SER A 41 -26.87 8.89 2.32
CA SER A 41 -26.69 8.78 3.76
C SER A 41 -27.93 9.19 4.57
N ASP A 42 -28.95 9.72 3.91
CA ASP A 42 -30.22 10.09 4.55
C ASP A 42 -31.17 8.89 4.56
N PRO A 43 -31.63 8.42 5.75
CA PRO A 43 -32.51 7.27 5.84
C PRO A 43 -33.93 7.52 5.27
N THR A 44 -34.29 8.75 4.99
CA THR A 44 -35.59 9.12 4.40
C THR A 44 -35.56 9.26 2.87
N LEU A 45 -34.38 9.36 2.27
CA LEU A 45 -34.17 9.54 0.83
C LEU A 45 -33.34 8.39 0.27
N LYS A 46 -33.88 7.70 -0.74
CA LYS A 46 -33.15 6.70 -1.50
C LYS A 46 -32.65 7.32 -2.80
N GLN A 47 -31.36 7.20 -3.08
CA GLN A 47 -30.74 7.63 -4.32
C GLN A 47 -30.03 6.45 -4.96
N ALA A 48 -30.45 6.07 -6.17
CA ALA A 48 -29.72 5.13 -7.00
C ALA A 48 -28.51 5.82 -7.63
N GLY A 49 -27.38 5.12 -7.73
CA GLY A 49 -26.19 5.68 -8.34
C GLY A 49 -25.09 4.66 -8.56
N GLU A 50 -24.06 5.09 -9.26
CA GLU A 50 -22.84 4.34 -9.50
C GLU A 50 -21.71 4.94 -8.68
N ILE A 51 -20.92 4.09 -8.01
CA ILE A 51 -19.71 4.50 -7.33
C ILE A 51 -18.54 3.89 -8.08
N ASN A 52 -17.63 4.76 -8.54
CA ASN A 52 -16.38 4.38 -9.15
C ASN A 52 -15.25 4.72 -8.17
N LEU A 53 -14.64 3.71 -7.59
CA LEU A 53 -13.42 3.86 -6.80
C LEU A 53 -12.24 3.95 -7.76
N GLY A 54 -11.40 4.98 -7.59
CA GLY A 54 -10.21 5.15 -8.40
C GLY A 54 -9.27 3.95 -8.32
N ASN A 55 -8.62 3.65 -9.44
CA ASN A 55 -7.63 2.58 -9.50
C ASN A 55 -6.38 2.95 -8.70
N GLN A 56 -5.61 1.95 -8.30
CA GLN A 56 -4.40 2.16 -7.51
C GLN A 56 -3.19 1.53 -8.20
N LEU A 57 -2.12 2.28 -8.25
CA LEU A 57 -0.82 1.82 -8.71
C LEU A 57 0.16 1.84 -7.56
N SER A 58 0.83 0.73 -7.31
CA SER A 58 1.88 0.60 -6.30
C SER A 58 3.19 0.21 -6.96
N LEU A 59 4.23 0.97 -6.68
CA LEU A 59 5.60 0.73 -7.11
C LEU A 59 6.48 0.64 -5.88
N GLY A 60 7.36 -0.34 -5.85
CA GLY A 60 8.30 -0.47 -4.74
C GLY A 60 9.61 -1.07 -5.20
N GLY A 61 10.64 -0.80 -4.44
CA GLY A 61 11.95 -1.39 -4.68
C GLY A 61 12.87 -1.13 -3.51
N GLY A 62 13.92 -1.91 -3.42
CA GLY A 62 14.87 -1.75 -2.35
C GLY A 62 15.98 -2.78 -2.39
N MET A 63 16.77 -2.77 -1.32
CA MET A 63 17.87 -3.67 -1.14
C MET A 63 17.96 -4.13 0.31
N ALA A 64 18.45 -5.32 0.50
CA ALA A 64 18.75 -5.89 1.81
C ALA A 64 20.19 -6.38 1.83
N PHE A 65 20.89 -6.13 2.92
CA PHE A 65 22.29 -6.52 3.12
C PHE A 65 22.42 -7.41 4.34
N ALA A 66 23.14 -8.50 4.21
CA ALA A 66 23.62 -9.27 5.34
C ALA A 66 24.99 -8.70 5.75
N LEU A 67 25.04 -7.99 6.88
CA LEU A 67 26.29 -7.45 7.42
C LEU A 67 27.08 -8.49 8.20
N SER A 68 26.38 -9.45 8.80
CA SER A 68 26.94 -10.61 9.48
C SER A 68 25.92 -11.75 9.51
N GLU A 69 26.27 -12.90 10.08
CA GLU A 69 25.33 -14.02 10.27
C GLU A 69 24.12 -13.67 11.14
N LYS A 70 24.23 -12.61 11.94
CA LYS A 70 23.20 -12.20 12.90
C LYS A 70 22.55 -10.86 12.57
N LEU A 71 23.17 -10.02 11.74
CA LEU A 71 22.74 -8.67 11.48
C LEU A 71 22.48 -8.44 10.00
N SER A 72 21.29 -7.97 9.68
CA SER A 72 20.93 -7.54 8.33
C SER A 72 20.29 -6.16 8.34
N LEU A 73 20.50 -5.41 7.28
CA LEU A 73 19.89 -4.12 7.03
C LEU A 73 19.05 -4.17 5.76
N SER A 74 17.97 -3.43 5.73
CA SER A 74 17.17 -3.24 4.53
C SER A 74 16.87 -1.76 4.31
N LEU A 75 16.82 -1.37 3.04
CA LEU A 75 16.44 -0.03 2.61
C LEU A 75 15.52 -0.17 1.41
N GLY A 76 14.36 0.47 1.47
CA GLY A 76 13.39 0.40 0.38
C GLY A 76 12.63 1.71 0.21
N TYR A 77 11.98 1.81 -0.93
CA TYR A 77 11.06 2.89 -1.25
C TYR A 77 9.78 2.29 -1.81
N THR A 78 8.65 2.78 -1.34
CA THR A 78 7.33 2.41 -1.84
C THR A 78 6.58 3.66 -2.26
N HIS A 79 6.04 3.64 -3.47
CA HIS A 79 5.23 4.72 -4.00
C HIS A 79 3.85 4.19 -4.38
N GLN A 80 2.82 4.84 -3.87
CA GLN A 80 1.42 4.52 -4.17
C GLN A 80 0.75 5.71 -4.83
N LEU A 81 0.08 5.45 -5.94
CA LEU A 81 -0.76 6.40 -6.65
C LEU A 81 -2.19 5.87 -6.63
N SER A 82 -3.11 6.68 -6.14
CA SER A 82 -4.54 6.41 -6.20
C SER A 82 -5.21 7.41 -7.10
N GLU A 83 -5.95 6.93 -8.08
CA GLU A 83 -6.77 7.78 -8.93
C GLU A 83 -7.99 8.30 -8.17
N ARG A 84 -8.52 9.41 -8.65
CA ARG A 84 -9.70 10.04 -8.06
C ARG A 84 -10.92 9.13 -8.18
N SER A 85 -11.68 9.02 -7.09
CA SER A 85 -12.97 8.33 -7.09
C SER A 85 -14.08 9.29 -7.54
N SER A 86 -15.09 8.75 -8.18
CA SER A 86 -16.26 9.52 -8.63
C SER A 86 -17.57 8.86 -8.21
N VAL A 87 -18.60 9.66 -8.06
CA VAL A 87 -19.96 9.23 -7.80
C VAL A 87 -20.86 9.75 -8.92
N ASN A 88 -21.62 8.86 -9.51
CA ASN A 88 -22.63 9.18 -10.51
C ASN A 88 -24.02 8.92 -9.91
N VAL A 89 -24.78 9.99 -9.70
CA VAL A 89 -26.15 9.92 -9.18
C VAL A 89 -27.11 9.94 -10.37
N GLU A 90 -28.08 9.03 -10.36
CA GLU A 90 -29.11 8.95 -11.40
C GLU A 90 -29.87 10.29 -11.53
N GLY A 91 -29.89 10.84 -12.72
CA GLY A 91 -30.50 12.15 -13.02
C GLY A 91 -29.58 13.35 -12.76
N SER A 92 -28.33 13.14 -12.34
CA SER A 92 -27.31 14.18 -12.15
C SER A 92 -26.04 13.87 -12.93
N SER A 93 -25.18 14.86 -13.13
CA SER A 93 -23.86 14.64 -13.71
C SER A 93 -22.93 13.91 -12.74
N SER A 94 -22.02 13.14 -13.26
CA SER A 94 -20.93 12.53 -12.48
C SER A 94 -20.15 13.59 -11.70
N GLN A 95 -19.93 13.33 -10.43
CA GLN A 95 -19.15 14.22 -9.55
C GLN A 95 -17.94 13.49 -9.00
N ASP A 96 -16.78 14.10 -9.19
CA ASP A 96 -15.55 13.62 -8.58
C ASP A 96 -15.54 13.90 -7.07
N ILE A 97 -15.09 12.92 -6.31
CA ILE A 97 -14.92 13.08 -4.87
C ILE A 97 -13.59 13.83 -4.65
N ASN A 98 -13.69 15.06 -4.17
CA ASN A 98 -12.50 15.87 -3.89
C ASN A 98 -11.64 15.23 -2.79
N GLY A 99 -10.32 15.15 -3.02
CA GLY A 99 -9.37 14.59 -2.08
C GLY A 99 -9.30 13.06 -2.06
N SER A 100 -9.96 12.37 -3.00
CA SER A 100 -9.86 10.91 -3.14
C SER A 100 -8.62 10.45 -3.91
N ASP A 101 -8.01 11.33 -4.69
CA ASP A 101 -6.71 11.08 -5.30
C ASP A 101 -5.61 11.26 -4.26
N ALA A 102 -4.71 10.30 -4.18
CA ALA A 102 -3.62 10.32 -3.22
C ALA A 102 -2.31 9.83 -3.85
N ARG A 103 -1.23 10.46 -3.43
CA ARG A 103 0.13 10.06 -3.78
C ARG A 103 0.93 9.89 -2.51
N SER A 104 1.34 8.66 -2.24
CA SER A 104 2.07 8.33 -1.01
C SER A 104 3.41 7.73 -1.36
N GLY A 105 4.49 8.38 -0.93
CA GLY A 105 5.85 7.85 -1.04
C GLY A 105 6.44 7.67 0.35
N VAL A 106 6.98 6.48 0.61
CA VAL A 106 7.56 6.11 1.90
C VAL A 106 8.92 5.48 1.68
N VAL A 107 9.93 6.01 2.35
CA VAL A 107 11.25 5.37 2.49
C VAL A 107 11.20 4.45 3.70
N ASN A 108 11.54 3.20 3.51
CA ASN A 108 11.55 2.18 4.55
C ASN A 108 12.99 1.79 4.88
N PHE A 109 13.29 1.77 6.15
CA PHE A 109 14.57 1.30 6.68
C PHE A 109 14.30 0.19 7.70
N GLY A 110 15.03 -0.91 7.61
CA GLY A 110 14.86 -2.05 8.49
C GLY A 110 16.17 -2.60 9.00
N VAL A 111 16.16 -3.08 10.23
CA VAL A 111 17.27 -3.77 10.87
C VAL A 111 16.74 -5.07 11.45
N THR A 112 17.44 -6.17 11.19
CA THR A 112 17.13 -7.46 11.80
C THR A 112 18.36 -7.96 12.52
N TYR A 113 18.20 -8.27 13.79
CA TYR A 113 19.25 -8.84 14.64
C TYR A 113 18.81 -10.18 15.21
N GLY A 114 19.58 -11.22 14.92
CA GLY A 114 19.37 -12.57 15.45
C GLY A 114 20.03 -12.75 16.82
N PHE A 115 19.25 -12.93 17.87
CA PHE A 115 19.76 -13.24 19.21
C PHE A 115 20.12 -14.72 19.35
N ALA A 116 19.35 -15.57 18.69
CA ALA A 116 19.51 -17.01 18.69
C ALA A 116 19.01 -17.56 17.34
N ASP A 117 19.23 -18.86 17.08
CA ASP A 117 18.80 -19.50 15.84
C ASP A 117 17.28 -19.44 15.62
N ASN A 118 16.51 -19.30 16.69
CA ASN A 118 15.05 -19.28 16.69
C ASN A 118 14.45 -17.94 17.17
N LEU A 119 15.25 -16.94 17.47
CA LEU A 119 14.79 -15.63 17.97
C LEU A 119 15.53 -14.50 17.29
N ALA A 120 14.78 -13.58 16.73
CA ALA A 120 15.32 -12.37 16.12
C ALA A 120 14.52 -11.13 16.54
N LEU A 121 15.13 -9.95 16.45
CA LEU A 121 14.46 -8.67 16.59
C LEU A 121 14.48 -7.97 15.23
N GLN A 122 13.32 -7.54 14.77
CA GLN A 122 13.16 -6.72 13.59
C GLN A 122 12.70 -5.32 14.01
N VAL A 123 13.41 -4.32 13.56
CA VAL A 123 13.04 -2.91 13.75
C VAL A 123 12.83 -2.29 12.39
N GLY A 124 11.69 -1.68 12.18
CA GLY A 124 11.34 -1.01 10.93
C GLY A 124 11.06 0.48 11.16
N LEU A 125 11.59 1.31 10.29
CA LEU A 125 11.33 2.74 10.23
C LEU A 125 10.82 3.11 8.86
N GLY A 126 9.66 3.78 8.80
CA GLY A 126 9.11 4.35 7.58
C GLY A 126 9.08 5.87 7.67
N LEU A 127 9.58 6.53 6.65
CA LEU A 127 9.58 7.99 6.53
C LEU A 127 8.76 8.39 5.30
N GLY A 128 7.69 9.16 5.51
CA GLY A 128 6.90 9.73 4.44
C GLY A 128 7.62 10.87 3.76
N VAL A 129 7.68 10.82 2.41
CA VAL A 129 8.34 11.84 1.59
C VAL A 129 7.36 12.61 0.71
N THR A 130 6.07 12.32 0.85
CA THR A 130 4.99 13.02 0.15
C THR A 130 3.93 13.49 1.13
N PRO A 131 3.10 14.51 0.78
CA PRO A 131 2.07 15.06 1.69
C PRO A 131 1.04 14.04 2.16
N ASP A 132 0.71 13.03 1.36
CA ASP A 132 -0.31 12.01 1.66
C ASP A 132 0.25 10.81 2.41
N ALA A 133 1.57 10.75 2.61
CA ALA A 133 2.21 9.68 3.37
C ALA A 133 2.25 9.99 4.86
N PRO A 134 2.23 8.97 5.74
CA PRO A 134 2.48 9.20 7.17
C PRO A 134 3.89 9.74 7.39
N ASP A 135 4.05 10.73 8.26
CA ASP A 135 5.35 11.38 8.49
C ASP A 135 6.42 10.40 8.96
N VAL A 136 6.10 9.64 10.00
CA VAL A 136 7.02 8.64 10.57
C VAL A 136 6.22 7.43 11.04
N ARG A 137 6.74 6.24 10.73
CA ARG A 137 6.21 4.98 11.25
C ARG A 137 7.36 4.15 11.81
N ILE A 138 7.22 3.68 13.04
CA ILE A 138 8.18 2.80 13.70
C ILE A 138 7.48 1.51 14.08
N GLY A 139 8.08 0.39 13.76
CA GLY A 139 7.57 -0.94 14.07
C GLY A 139 8.64 -1.83 14.67
N PHE A 140 8.21 -2.69 15.58
CA PHE A 140 9.03 -3.72 16.19
C PHE A 140 8.34 -5.08 16.00
N ASN A 141 9.11 -6.08 15.66
CA ASN A 141 8.64 -7.44 15.54
C ASN A 141 9.68 -8.39 16.14
N LEU A 142 9.22 -9.37 16.89
CA LEU A 142 10.06 -10.35 17.57
C LEU A 142 9.66 -11.76 17.10
N PRO A 143 10.06 -12.18 15.88
CA PRO A 143 9.75 -13.50 15.39
C PRO A 143 10.46 -14.57 16.20
N TYR A 144 9.72 -15.60 16.60
CA TYR A 144 10.20 -16.76 17.33
C TYR A 144 9.76 -18.04 16.59
N SER A 145 10.70 -18.93 16.38
CA SER A 145 10.45 -20.26 15.79
C SER A 145 10.59 -21.33 16.85
N PHE A 146 9.67 -22.28 16.83
CA PHE A 146 9.72 -23.45 17.73
C PHE A 146 10.58 -24.57 17.17
#